data_e76c4745ea4084ee370f422d89bca2a1
#
_entry.id   e76c4745ea4084ee370f422d89bca2a1
#
_cell.length_a   1.000
_cell.length_b   1.000
_cell.length_c   1.000
_cell.angle_alpha   90.00
_cell.angle_beta   90.00
_cell.angle_gamma   90.00
#
_symmetry.space_group_name_H-M   'P 1'
#
loop_
_entity.id
_entity.type
_entity.pdbx_description
1 polymer ?
#
loop_
_entity_poly.entity_id
_entity_poly.type
_entity_poly.pdbx_seq_one_letter_code
_entity_poly.pdbx_strand_id
1 'polypeptide(L)'
;MSLSAHRGWRAVRVTVLGGVLLLTLLMAGCAKQGPSVVAYVDNSKITQQQVDDAVEGVSSILQEGQSVSRAAVVNAMIHGVIAENLAATNKITITDGDRDALIKNSNLAGLLNVPKGRPIAYDVADQQIVSEKLGSEAYIAALAKQQVILNPRFGVLDPNQKTIITDKSASLTEPMPSPTP
;
A
#
# COMPACT_ATOMS: atom_id res chain seq x y z
N MET A 1 67.49 7.60 42.87
CA MET A 1 67.22 6.18 42.75
C MET A 1 65.75 5.98 42.98
N SER A 2 65.11 5.72 42.04
CA SER A 2 64.44 4.62 41.37
C SER A 2 62.91 4.84 41.50
N LEU A 3 62.19 5.24 40.44
CA LEU A 3 61.54 4.50 39.38
C LEU A 3 60.76 3.29 39.89
N SER A 4 59.54 3.08 39.67
CA SER A 4 58.63 3.13 38.54
C SER A 4 57.44 2.24 38.85
N ALA A 5 56.42 2.46 38.21
CA ALA A 5 55.45 1.47 37.75
C ALA A 5 54.01 1.82 38.06
N HIS A 6 53.43 2.61 37.20
CA HIS A 6 51.97 2.63 36.99
C HIS A 6 51.69 2.57 35.49
N ARG A 7 51.79 1.36 34.95
CA ARG A 7 51.29 1.03 33.60
C ARG A 7 50.54 -0.28 33.69
N GLY A 8 49.22 -0.24 33.70
CA GLY A 8 48.47 -1.51 33.65
C GLY A 8 46.96 -1.43 33.82
N TRP A 9 46.34 -0.24 33.85
CA TRP A 9 44.88 -0.25 34.12
C TRP A 9 44.01 0.53 33.09
N ARG A 10 44.49 0.71 31.91
CA ARG A 10 43.71 1.41 30.86
C ARG A 10 43.19 0.51 29.74
N ALA A 11 43.51 -0.79 29.69
CA ALA A 11 43.18 -1.66 28.57
C ALA A 11 41.88 -2.47 28.75
N VAL A 12 41.27 -2.53 29.93
CA VAL A 12 40.10 -3.41 30.16
C VAL A 12 38.74 -2.71 29.99
N ARG A 13 38.72 -1.37 29.93
CA ARG A 13 37.44 -0.63 29.85
C ARG A 13 36.89 -0.40 28.43
N VAL A 14 37.63 -0.70 27.39
CA VAL A 14 37.20 -0.43 26.00
C VAL A 14 36.47 -1.61 25.36
N THR A 15 36.67 -2.83 25.87
CA THR A 15 36.07 -4.05 25.26
C THR A 15 34.63 -4.32 25.67
N VAL A 16 34.13 -3.72 26.75
CA VAL A 16 32.73 -3.97 27.19
C VAL A 16 31.73 -3.06 26.53
N LEU A 17 32.13 -1.86 26.09
CA LEU A 17 31.20 -0.96 25.36
C LEU A 17 30.92 -1.38 23.88
N GLY A 18 31.83 -2.13 23.25
CA GLY A 18 31.65 -2.59 21.88
C GLY A 18 30.64 -3.73 21.72
N GLY A 19 30.45 -4.55 22.77
CA GLY A 19 29.56 -5.71 22.74
C GLY A 19 28.07 -5.36 22.86
N VAL A 20 27.74 -4.28 23.55
CA VAL A 20 26.33 -3.88 23.76
C VAL A 20 25.76 -3.17 22.56
N LEU A 21 26.61 -2.46 21.78
CA LEU A 21 26.14 -1.74 20.58
C LEU A 21 25.82 -2.66 19.41
N LEU A 22 26.43 -3.84 19.33
CA LEU A 22 26.17 -4.80 18.26
C LEU A 22 24.86 -5.61 18.46
N LEU A 23 24.42 -5.76 19.71
CA LEU A 23 23.19 -6.52 20.02
C LEU A 23 21.91 -5.75 19.76
N THR A 24 21.97 -4.42 19.70
CA THR A 24 20.78 -3.57 19.46
C THR A 24 20.39 -3.45 17.99
N LEU A 25 21.26 -3.83 17.05
CA LEU A 25 21.01 -3.78 15.62
C LEU A 25 20.19 -4.97 15.05
N LEU A 26 20.02 -6.04 15.84
CA LEU A 26 19.29 -7.25 15.41
C LEU A 26 17.79 -7.21 15.68
N MET A 27 17.28 -6.19 16.40
CA MET A 27 15.83 -6.05 16.70
C MET A 27 15.07 -5.18 15.70
N ALA A 28 15.71 -4.63 14.66
CA ALA A 28 15.07 -3.71 13.70
C ALA A 28 14.27 -4.42 12.57
N GLY A 29 14.17 -5.76 12.60
CA GLY A 29 13.60 -6.54 11.49
C GLY A 29 12.09 -6.79 11.53
N CYS A 30 11.40 -6.58 12.66
CA CYS A 30 10.01 -7.03 12.81
C CYS A 30 8.93 -5.92 12.87
N ALA A 31 9.28 -4.65 12.63
CA ALA A 31 8.36 -3.53 12.82
C ALA A 31 7.72 -3.01 11.51
N LYS A 32 7.67 -3.81 10.42
CA LYS A 32 7.17 -3.31 9.13
C LYS A 32 5.66 -3.30 8.96
N GLN A 33 4.87 -3.86 9.87
CA GLN A 33 3.41 -3.81 9.78
C GLN A 33 2.81 -3.19 11.03
N GLY A 34 2.77 -1.86 11.07
CA GLY A 34 1.95 -1.16 12.06
C GLY A 34 0.47 -1.54 11.89
N PRO A 35 -0.32 -1.67 13.00
CA PRO A 35 -1.73 -2.07 12.95
C PRO A 35 -2.60 -1.14 12.08
N SER A 36 -2.12 0.05 11.77
CA SER A 36 -2.79 1.04 10.93
C SER A 36 -2.41 0.97 9.44
N VAL A 37 -1.55 0.04 9.02
CA VAL A 37 -1.16 -0.11 7.61
C VAL A 37 -1.97 -1.21 6.95
N VAL A 38 -2.60 -0.88 5.82
CA VAL A 38 -3.41 -1.78 5.00
C VAL A 38 -2.55 -2.51 3.98
N ALA A 39 -1.69 -1.78 3.28
CA ALA A 39 -0.78 -2.35 2.30
C ALA A 39 0.51 -1.55 2.19
N TYR A 40 1.57 -2.23 1.75
CA TYR A 40 2.77 -1.62 1.22
C TYR A 40 2.84 -1.91 -0.28
N VAL A 41 3.15 -0.89 -1.06
CA VAL A 41 3.44 -0.99 -2.49
C VAL A 41 4.85 -0.46 -2.67
N ASP A 42 5.80 -1.34 -2.89
CA ASP A 42 7.23 -1.06 -2.85
C ASP A 42 7.62 -0.32 -1.55
N ASN A 43 7.99 0.96 -1.62
CA ASN A 43 8.35 1.78 -0.46
C ASN A 43 7.17 2.64 0.07
N SER A 44 6.05 2.66 -0.63
CA SER A 44 4.88 3.44 -0.25
C SER A 44 3.95 2.65 0.65
N LYS A 45 3.30 3.32 1.61
CA LYS A 45 2.33 2.70 2.51
C LYS A 45 0.93 3.26 2.29
N ILE A 46 -0.05 2.38 2.29
CA ILE A 46 -1.48 2.73 2.32
C ILE A 46 -1.95 2.50 3.74
N THR A 47 -2.46 3.54 4.39
CA THR A 47 -2.92 3.50 5.78
C THR A 47 -4.42 3.26 5.85
N GLN A 48 -4.88 2.75 7.00
CA GLN A 48 -6.30 2.57 7.27
C GLN A 48 -7.06 3.88 7.19
N GLN A 49 -6.48 4.98 7.70
CA GLN A 49 -7.11 6.30 7.63
C GLN A 49 -7.32 6.77 6.19
N GLN A 50 -6.32 6.59 5.31
CA GLN A 50 -6.48 6.94 3.89
C GLN A 50 -7.60 6.14 3.23
N VAL A 51 -7.72 4.85 3.57
CA VAL A 51 -8.83 4.01 3.07
C VAL A 51 -10.16 4.47 3.63
N ASP A 52 -10.24 4.80 4.93
CA ASP A 52 -11.48 5.30 5.55
C ASP A 52 -11.92 6.62 4.93
N ASP A 53 -10.99 7.56 4.73
CA ASP A 53 -11.26 8.84 4.07
C ASP A 53 -11.73 8.64 2.62
N ALA A 54 -11.09 7.73 1.87
CA ALA A 54 -11.49 7.42 0.51
C ALA A 54 -12.89 6.77 0.44
N VAL A 55 -13.18 5.82 1.35
CA VAL A 55 -14.52 5.21 1.46
C VAL A 55 -15.58 6.27 1.77
N GLU A 56 -15.32 7.17 2.73
CA GLU A 56 -16.23 8.26 3.06
C GLU A 56 -16.44 9.21 1.86
N GLY A 57 -15.33 9.57 1.19
CA GLY A 57 -15.38 10.42 0.01
C GLY A 57 -16.20 9.82 -1.12
N VAL A 58 -15.98 8.54 -1.46
CA VAL A 58 -16.77 7.86 -2.50
C VAL A 58 -18.23 7.71 -2.07
N SER A 59 -18.48 7.35 -0.82
CA SER A 59 -19.85 7.20 -0.31
C SER A 59 -20.67 8.48 -0.39
N SER A 60 -20.02 9.65 -0.30
CA SER A 60 -20.71 10.94 -0.34
C SER A 60 -21.33 11.32 -1.70
N ILE A 61 -20.91 10.62 -2.78
CA ILE A 61 -21.47 10.85 -4.12
C ILE A 61 -22.38 9.70 -4.60
N LEU A 62 -22.51 8.64 -3.80
CA LEU A 62 -23.38 7.51 -4.12
C LEU A 62 -24.84 7.86 -3.90
N GLN A 63 -25.72 7.24 -4.68
CA GLN A 63 -27.16 7.34 -4.50
C GLN A 63 -27.62 6.49 -3.33
N GLU A 64 -28.80 6.79 -2.78
CA GLU A 64 -29.41 6.03 -1.71
C GLU A 64 -29.53 4.54 -2.08
N GLY A 65 -29.11 3.66 -1.17
CA GLY A 65 -29.08 2.20 -1.39
C GLY A 65 -27.81 1.69 -2.09
N GLN A 66 -26.92 2.55 -2.55
CA GLN A 66 -25.62 2.15 -3.06
C GLN A 66 -24.57 2.11 -1.96
N SER A 67 -23.60 1.21 -2.07
CA SER A 67 -22.48 1.12 -1.14
C SER A 67 -21.17 0.89 -1.90
N VAL A 68 -20.09 1.41 -1.35
CA VAL A 68 -18.74 1.16 -1.87
C VAL A 68 -18.10 -0.02 -1.14
N SER A 69 -17.52 -0.93 -1.90
CA SER A 69 -16.71 -2.00 -1.32
C SER A 69 -15.35 -1.44 -0.85
N ARG A 70 -15.03 -1.66 0.43
CA ARG A 70 -13.71 -1.31 0.98
C ARG A 70 -12.56 -1.95 0.19
N ALA A 71 -12.74 -3.21 -0.23
CA ALA A 71 -11.75 -3.91 -1.07
C ALA A 71 -11.55 -3.22 -2.42
N ALA A 72 -12.62 -2.72 -3.05
CA ALA A 72 -12.51 -1.97 -4.30
C ALA A 72 -11.73 -0.66 -4.11
N VAL A 73 -11.95 0.06 -3.00
CA VAL A 73 -11.18 1.26 -2.67
C VAL A 73 -9.70 0.93 -2.46
N VAL A 74 -9.38 -0.11 -1.68
CA VAL A 74 -7.98 -0.53 -1.46
C VAL A 74 -7.32 -0.95 -2.77
N ASN A 75 -8.03 -1.68 -3.65
CA ASN A 75 -7.54 -2.05 -4.97
C ASN A 75 -7.19 -0.82 -5.81
N ALA A 76 -8.09 0.16 -5.88
CA ALA A 76 -7.84 1.39 -6.61
C ALA A 76 -6.62 2.14 -6.07
N MET A 77 -6.46 2.25 -4.74
CA MET A 77 -5.29 2.87 -4.12
C MET A 77 -3.99 2.11 -4.42
N ILE A 78 -4.00 0.76 -4.37
CA ILE A 78 -2.83 -0.06 -4.73
C ILE A 78 -2.43 0.22 -6.18
N HIS A 79 -3.40 0.20 -7.09
CA HIS A 79 -3.15 0.43 -8.52
C HIS A 79 -2.72 1.87 -8.81
N GLY A 80 -3.24 2.87 -8.06
CA GLY A 80 -2.82 4.26 -8.13
C GLY A 80 -1.34 4.41 -7.80
N VAL A 81 -0.90 3.88 -6.64
CA VAL A 81 0.52 3.91 -6.23
C VAL A 81 1.40 3.17 -7.24
N ILE A 82 0.96 2.03 -7.78
CA ILE A 82 1.69 1.32 -8.83
C ILE A 82 1.81 2.19 -10.08
N ALA A 83 0.73 2.86 -10.49
CA ALA A 83 0.74 3.74 -11.64
C ALA A 83 1.72 4.91 -11.46
N GLU A 84 1.77 5.54 -10.28
CA GLU A 84 2.75 6.57 -9.95
C GLU A 84 4.19 6.04 -10.10
N ASN A 85 4.49 4.85 -9.55
CA ASN A 85 5.81 4.22 -9.65
C ASN A 85 6.18 3.91 -11.10
N LEU A 86 5.23 3.40 -11.89
CA LEU A 86 5.45 3.12 -13.31
C LEU A 86 5.61 4.40 -14.12
N ALA A 87 4.85 5.45 -13.82
CA ALA A 87 5.00 6.75 -14.45
C ALA A 87 6.40 7.32 -14.22
N ALA A 88 6.87 7.29 -12.97
CA ALA A 88 8.22 7.75 -12.61
C ALA A 88 9.30 6.95 -13.33
N THR A 89 9.20 5.61 -13.35
CA THR A 89 10.19 4.72 -13.98
C THR A 89 10.25 4.92 -15.50
N ASN A 90 9.08 5.14 -16.14
CA ASN A 90 8.98 5.28 -17.59
C ASN A 90 8.99 6.75 -18.05
N LYS A 91 9.26 7.69 -17.13
CA LYS A 91 9.29 9.14 -17.43
C LYS A 91 7.98 9.67 -18.03
N ILE A 92 6.87 9.11 -17.60
CA ILE A 92 5.53 9.55 -18.00
C ILE A 92 5.15 10.72 -17.09
N THR A 93 4.94 11.89 -17.68
CA THR A 93 4.41 13.04 -16.95
C THR A 93 2.89 12.97 -16.94
N ILE A 94 2.30 13.09 -15.76
CA ILE A 94 0.86 13.20 -15.53
C ILE A 94 0.62 14.51 -14.76
N THR A 95 -0.25 15.35 -15.29
CA THR A 95 -0.62 16.60 -14.64
C THR A 95 -2.02 16.50 -14.01
N ASP A 96 -2.32 17.40 -13.08
CA ASP A 96 -3.68 17.47 -12.53
C ASP A 96 -4.72 17.79 -13.61
N GLY A 97 -4.31 18.53 -14.66
CA GLY A 97 -5.17 18.80 -15.82
C GLY A 97 -5.52 17.53 -16.58
N ASP A 98 -4.57 16.60 -16.76
CA ASP A 98 -4.81 15.31 -17.43
C ASP A 98 -5.79 14.47 -16.59
N ARG A 99 -5.58 14.37 -15.27
CA ARG A 99 -6.45 13.66 -14.33
C ARG A 99 -7.87 14.23 -14.35
N ASP A 100 -7.97 15.55 -14.17
CA ASP A 100 -9.26 16.26 -14.15
C ASP A 100 -10.03 16.08 -15.46
N ALA A 101 -9.36 16.14 -16.62
CA ALA A 101 -9.98 15.96 -17.91
C ALA A 101 -10.58 14.54 -18.08
N LEU A 102 -9.86 13.53 -17.61
CA LEU A 102 -10.31 12.14 -17.64
C LEU A 102 -11.48 11.92 -16.67
N ILE A 103 -11.37 12.42 -15.43
CA ILE A 103 -12.37 12.21 -14.38
C ILE A 103 -13.68 12.93 -14.73
N LYS A 104 -13.64 14.14 -15.27
CA LYS A 104 -14.83 14.93 -15.66
C LYS A 104 -15.76 14.17 -16.61
N ASN A 105 -15.22 13.28 -17.43
CA ASN A 105 -15.98 12.48 -18.39
C ASN A 105 -16.38 11.09 -17.86
N SER A 106 -16.18 10.84 -16.55
CA SER A 106 -16.47 9.57 -15.91
C SER A 106 -17.54 9.70 -14.82
N ASN A 107 -17.99 8.57 -14.30
CA ASN A 107 -18.87 8.49 -13.12
C ASN A 107 -18.22 8.99 -11.83
N LEU A 108 -16.91 9.27 -11.85
CA LEU A 108 -16.16 9.80 -10.71
C LEU A 108 -16.10 11.33 -10.67
N ALA A 109 -16.75 12.03 -11.64
CA ALA A 109 -16.70 13.49 -11.75
C ALA A 109 -17.09 14.22 -10.45
N GLY A 110 -18.05 13.68 -9.71
CA GLY A 110 -18.47 14.22 -8.40
C GLY A 110 -17.35 14.27 -7.37
N LEU A 111 -16.38 13.35 -7.43
CA LEU A 111 -15.27 13.26 -6.48
C LEU A 111 -14.28 14.43 -6.58
N LEU A 112 -14.21 15.12 -7.72
CA LEU A 112 -13.34 16.29 -7.88
C LEU A 112 -13.64 17.41 -6.87
N ASN A 113 -14.88 17.49 -6.41
CA ASN A 113 -15.34 18.48 -5.45
C ASN A 113 -15.38 17.96 -4.00
N VAL A 114 -14.99 16.70 -3.78
CA VAL A 114 -14.96 16.06 -2.46
C VAL A 114 -13.51 15.91 -2.01
N PRO A 115 -13.03 16.67 -1.01
CA PRO A 115 -11.63 16.62 -0.58
C PRO A 115 -11.11 15.22 -0.24
N LYS A 116 -11.93 14.39 0.43
CA LYS A 116 -11.61 13.01 0.78
C LYS A 116 -11.72 12.02 -0.39
N GLY A 117 -12.52 12.36 -1.41
CA GLY A 117 -12.74 11.53 -2.59
C GLY A 117 -11.79 11.83 -3.76
N ARG A 118 -11.25 13.05 -3.82
CA ARG A 118 -10.38 13.46 -4.93
C ARG A 118 -9.12 12.59 -5.08
N PRO A 119 -8.41 12.21 -3.98
CA PRO A 119 -7.23 11.36 -4.12
C PRO A 119 -7.52 10.02 -4.79
N ILE A 120 -8.59 9.33 -4.40
CA ILE A 120 -8.94 8.04 -5.02
C ILE A 120 -9.38 8.18 -6.48
N ALA A 121 -10.01 9.30 -6.85
CA ALA A 121 -10.32 9.58 -8.25
C ALA A 121 -9.04 9.77 -9.07
N TYR A 122 -8.03 10.41 -8.49
CA TYR A 122 -6.71 10.56 -9.10
C TYR A 122 -5.98 9.24 -9.24
N ASP A 123 -6.03 8.35 -8.23
CA ASP A 123 -5.46 7.00 -8.32
C ASP A 123 -6.02 6.22 -9.53
N VAL A 124 -7.34 6.30 -9.73
CA VAL A 124 -8.01 5.66 -10.88
C VAL A 124 -7.57 6.30 -12.21
N ALA A 125 -7.47 7.63 -12.24
CA ALA A 125 -7.04 8.35 -13.44
C ALA A 125 -5.58 8.03 -13.79
N ASP A 126 -4.69 7.99 -12.81
CA ASP A 126 -3.27 7.65 -13.01
C ASP A 126 -3.10 6.24 -13.57
N GLN A 127 -3.85 5.27 -13.02
CA GLN A 127 -3.87 3.90 -13.54
C GLN A 127 -4.26 3.88 -15.02
N GLN A 128 -5.33 4.58 -15.38
CA GLN A 128 -5.79 4.61 -16.77
C GLN A 128 -4.78 5.31 -17.69
N ILE A 129 -4.30 6.50 -17.32
CA ILE A 129 -3.32 7.27 -18.12
C ILE A 129 -2.04 6.46 -18.35
N VAL A 130 -1.51 5.81 -17.30
CA VAL A 130 -0.28 5.02 -17.42
C VAL A 130 -0.52 3.78 -18.26
N SER A 131 -1.66 3.09 -18.09
CA SER A 131 -2.03 1.94 -18.92
C SER A 131 -2.16 2.29 -20.38
N GLU A 132 -2.75 3.44 -20.70
CA GLU A 132 -2.87 3.92 -22.08
C GLU A 132 -1.50 4.29 -22.69
N LYS A 133 -0.65 4.98 -21.94
CA LYS A 133 0.68 5.42 -22.43
C LYS A 133 1.68 4.28 -22.58
N LEU A 134 1.62 3.25 -21.73
CA LEU A 134 2.46 2.05 -21.84
C LEU A 134 1.92 1.02 -22.83
N GLY A 135 0.63 1.00 -23.04
CA GLY A 135 -0.11 -0.09 -23.68
C GLY A 135 -0.45 -1.20 -22.67
N SER A 136 -1.61 -1.81 -22.86
CA SER A 136 -2.20 -2.76 -21.88
C SER A 136 -1.29 -3.95 -21.57
N GLU A 137 -0.63 -4.55 -22.56
CA GLU A 137 0.28 -5.68 -22.34
C GLU A 137 1.49 -5.29 -21.49
N ALA A 138 2.14 -4.16 -21.82
CA ALA A 138 3.30 -3.69 -21.09
C ALA A 138 2.92 -3.27 -19.65
N TYR A 139 1.74 -2.67 -19.48
CA TYR A 139 1.22 -2.33 -18.14
C TYR A 139 1.00 -3.58 -17.30
N ILE A 140 0.32 -4.62 -17.81
CA ILE A 140 0.07 -5.88 -17.10
C ILE A 140 1.40 -6.57 -16.73
N ALA A 141 2.36 -6.62 -17.67
CA ALA A 141 3.67 -7.20 -17.41
C ALA A 141 4.46 -6.41 -16.35
N ALA A 142 4.33 -5.10 -16.31
CA ALA A 142 4.95 -4.24 -15.31
C ALA A 142 4.26 -4.36 -13.94
N LEU A 143 2.92 -4.43 -13.92
CA LEU A 143 2.10 -4.63 -12.73
C LEU A 143 2.50 -5.91 -11.97
N ALA A 144 2.67 -7.03 -12.69
CA ALA A 144 3.03 -8.31 -12.10
C ALA A 144 4.38 -8.26 -11.35
N LYS A 145 5.30 -7.37 -11.74
CA LYS A 145 6.63 -7.21 -11.14
C LYS A 145 6.63 -6.34 -9.86
N GLN A 146 5.56 -5.59 -9.60
CA GLN A 146 5.50 -4.71 -8.43
C GLN A 146 5.40 -5.53 -7.14
N GLN A 147 6.09 -5.07 -6.10
CA GLN A 147 6.00 -5.69 -4.78
C GLN A 147 4.83 -5.08 -4.00
N VAL A 148 3.82 -5.90 -3.73
CA VAL A 148 2.68 -5.50 -2.90
C VAL A 148 2.57 -6.46 -1.73
N ILE A 149 2.55 -5.90 -0.51
CA ILE A 149 2.36 -6.64 0.73
C ILE A 149 1.06 -6.14 1.36
N LEU A 150 0.01 -6.95 1.25
CA LEU A 150 -1.27 -6.68 1.89
C LEU A 150 -1.24 -7.18 3.34
N ASN A 151 -1.76 -6.38 4.26
CA ASN A 151 -2.01 -6.86 5.62
C ASN A 151 -3.12 -7.93 5.58
N PRO A 152 -2.88 -9.15 6.11
CA PRO A 152 -3.82 -10.27 5.99
C PRO A 152 -5.23 -10.01 6.53
N ARG A 153 -5.40 -9.00 7.40
CA ARG A 153 -6.72 -8.57 7.90
C ARG A 153 -7.64 -8.00 6.83
N PHE A 154 -7.07 -7.56 5.69
CA PHE A 154 -7.82 -6.92 4.59
C PHE A 154 -8.09 -7.88 3.43
N GLY A 155 -7.63 -9.12 3.49
CA GLY A 155 -7.88 -10.15 2.50
C GLY A 155 -6.62 -10.80 1.95
N VAL A 156 -6.77 -11.50 0.84
CA VAL A 156 -5.71 -12.16 0.09
C VAL A 156 -5.47 -11.40 -1.20
N LEU A 157 -4.22 -11.18 -1.56
CA LEU A 157 -3.84 -10.47 -2.78
C LEU A 157 -3.61 -11.47 -3.91
N ASP A 158 -4.20 -11.22 -5.08
CA ASP A 158 -3.79 -11.88 -6.33
C ASP A 158 -2.37 -11.43 -6.69
N PRO A 159 -1.40 -12.35 -6.82
CA PRO A 159 -0.01 -11.99 -7.07
C PRO A 159 0.24 -11.39 -8.46
N ASN A 160 -0.63 -11.66 -9.43
CA ASN A 160 -0.49 -11.19 -10.81
C ASN A 160 -1.24 -9.89 -11.05
N GLN A 161 -2.48 -9.81 -10.61
CA GLN A 161 -3.35 -8.65 -10.81
C GLN A 161 -3.19 -7.58 -9.74
N LYS A 162 -2.52 -7.91 -8.62
CA LYS A 162 -2.37 -7.02 -7.45
C LYS A 162 -3.71 -6.48 -6.91
N THR A 163 -4.73 -7.31 -7.00
CA THR A 163 -6.07 -7.03 -6.49
C THR A 163 -6.41 -7.93 -5.30
N ILE A 164 -7.23 -7.44 -4.39
CA ILE A 164 -7.75 -8.24 -3.29
C ILE A 164 -8.78 -9.21 -3.83
N ILE A 165 -8.54 -10.50 -3.59
CA ILE A 165 -9.48 -11.56 -3.91
C ILE A 165 -10.57 -11.51 -2.84
N THR A 166 -11.79 -11.19 -3.25
CA THR A 166 -12.99 -11.22 -2.39
C THR A 166 -13.77 -12.51 -2.63
N ASP A 167 -13.09 -13.65 -2.60
CA ASP A 167 -13.78 -14.93 -2.72
C ASP A 167 -14.65 -15.17 -1.50
N LYS A 168 -15.95 -15.43 -1.75
CA LYS A 168 -16.89 -15.88 -0.74
C LYS A 168 -16.50 -17.23 -0.11
N SER A 169 -15.58 -17.98 -0.75
CA SER A 169 -15.05 -19.25 -0.26
C SER A 169 -14.02 -19.13 0.87
N ALA A 170 -13.50 -17.93 1.14
CA ALA A 170 -12.65 -17.67 2.30
C ALA A 170 -13.44 -17.40 3.60
N SER A 171 -14.77 -17.46 3.55
CA SER A 171 -15.60 -17.43 4.74
C SER A 171 -15.48 -18.77 5.46
N LEU A 172 -14.90 -18.78 6.66
CA LEU A 172 -14.86 -19.94 7.57
C LEU A 172 -16.25 -20.40 8.04
N THR A 173 -17.32 -19.83 7.48
CA THR A 173 -18.71 -20.18 7.69
C THR A 173 -19.33 -20.73 6.40
N GLU A 174 -18.79 -21.83 5.87
CA GLU A 174 -19.63 -22.70 5.04
C GLU A 174 -20.68 -23.34 5.97
N PRO A 175 -21.99 -23.13 5.73
CA PRO A 175 -22.98 -23.87 6.47
C PRO A 175 -22.78 -25.35 6.13
N MET A 176 -22.55 -26.18 7.16
CA MET A 176 -22.54 -27.62 6.99
C MET A 176 -23.82 -28.04 6.26
N PRO A 177 -23.76 -28.91 5.24
CA PRO A 177 -24.94 -29.43 4.59
C PRO A 177 -25.82 -30.10 5.65
N SER A 178 -27.05 -29.63 5.75
CA SER A 178 -28.05 -30.27 6.64
C SER A 178 -28.17 -31.75 6.28
N PRO A 179 -28.17 -32.67 7.26
CA PRO A 179 -28.41 -34.07 6.98
C PRO A 179 -29.78 -34.20 6.34
N THR A 180 -29.84 -34.76 5.16
CA THR A 180 -31.08 -35.13 4.47
C THR A 180 -31.74 -36.28 5.25
N PRO A 181 -33.05 -36.22 5.53
CA PRO A 181 -33.76 -37.24 6.25
C PRO A 181 -33.87 -38.56 5.51
#